data_6db3cda2b3a07646367cba53ca3a37b2
#
_entry.id   6db3cda2b3a07646367cba53ca3a37b2
#
_cell.length_a   1.000
_cell.length_b   1.000
_cell.length_c   1.000
_cell.angle_alpha   90.00
_cell.angle_beta   90.00
_cell.angle_gamma   90.00
#
_symmetry.space_group_name_H-M   'P 1'
#
loop_
_entity.id
_entity.type
_entity.pdbx_description
1 polymer ?
#
loop_
_entity_poly.entity_id
_entity_poly.type
_entity_poly.pdbx_seq_one_letter_code
_entity_poly.pdbx_strand_id
1 'polypeptide(L)'
;MFKTITPIDNTVYLERKYNHDKIEDTISNSVKAQKNWAALKVKERVEILKKFVDDLLSRENQIIEEITRQIGRPISQASSELKGFKERADYMLSIAEKKLSIINLPEKQNFKNYIKRIPIGVSLVIAPWNYPYLTSV
;
A
#
# COMPACT_ATOMS: atom_id res chain seq x y z
N MET A 1 13.28 -16.93 -15.03
CA MET A 1 11.89 -17.39 -14.92
C MET A 1 11.59 -17.68 -13.47
N PHE A 2 10.49 -17.15 -12.95
CA PHE A 2 10.06 -17.35 -11.57
C PHE A 2 8.78 -18.20 -11.57
N LYS A 3 8.74 -19.22 -10.70
CA LYS A 3 7.58 -20.11 -10.54
C LYS A 3 7.07 -20.03 -9.11
N THR A 4 5.77 -19.89 -8.96
CA THR A 4 5.09 -20.10 -7.68
C THR A 4 4.54 -21.51 -7.67
N ILE A 5 4.98 -22.31 -6.73
CA ILE A 5 4.49 -23.66 -6.49
C ILE A 5 3.42 -23.58 -5.43
N THR A 6 2.22 -24.07 -5.72
CA THR A 6 1.18 -24.11 -4.70
C THR A 6 1.47 -25.22 -3.68
N PRO A 7 1.41 -24.93 -2.37
CA PRO A 7 1.61 -25.95 -1.33
C PRO A 7 0.42 -26.91 -1.19
N ILE A 8 -0.65 -26.73 -1.94
CA ILE A 8 -1.84 -27.59 -1.88
C ILE A 8 -1.55 -28.96 -2.50
N ASP A 9 -0.94 -28.95 -3.69
CA ASP A 9 -0.70 -30.17 -4.48
C ASP A 9 0.70 -30.20 -5.13
N ASN A 10 1.56 -29.22 -4.81
CA ASN A 10 2.90 -29.06 -5.36
C ASN A 10 2.94 -28.82 -6.89
N THR A 11 1.86 -28.36 -7.49
CA THR A 11 1.86 -27.97 -8.91
C THR A 11 2.32 -26.53 -9.11
N VAL A 12 2.73 -26.19 -10.34
CA VAL A 12 3.06 -24.82 -10.71
C VAL A 12 1.75 -24.03 -10.84
N TYR A 13 1.53 -23.11 -9.91
CA TYR A 13 0.37 -22.23 -9.92
C TYR A 13 0.54 -21.02 -10.85
N LEU A 14 1.75 -20.44 -10.83
CA LEU A 14 2.04 -19.24 -11.60
C LEU A 14 3.47 -19.28 -12.12
N GLU A 15 3.65 -18.86 -13.36
CA GLU A 15 4.96 -18.73 -13.99
C GLU A 15 5.14 -17.32 -14.56
N ARG A 16 6.25 -16.65 -14.21
CA ARG A 16 6.54 -15.28 -14.67
C ARG A 16 7.98 -15.16 -15.18
N LYS A 17 8.15 -14.35 -16.22
CA LYS A 17 9.47 -13.95 -16.70
C LYS A 17 9.85 -12.61 -16.05
N TYR A 18 11.10 -12.47 -15.67
CA TYR A 18 11.66 -11.16 -15.32
C TYR A 18 11.75 -10.30 -16.58
N ASN A 19 11.36 -9.05 -16.45
CA ASN A 19 11.58 -8.05 -17.48
C ASN A 19 12.34 -6.88 -16.84
N HIS A 20 13.66 -6.94 -16.94
CA HIS A 20 14.55 -5.93 -16.35
C HIS A 20 14.34 -4.54 -16.96
N ASP A 21 14.02 -4.46 -18.25
CA ASP A 21 13.81 -3.19 -18.96
C ASP A 21 12.63 -2.40 -18.37
N LYS A 22 11.63 -3.11 -17.84
CA LYS A 22 10.47 -2.46 -17.20
C LYS A 22 10.78 -1.87 -15.82
N ILE A 23 11.88 -2.23 -15.18
CA ILE A 23 12.20 -1.75 -13.83
C ILE A 23 12.49 -0.25 -13.88
N GLU A 24 13.38 0.18 -14.77
CA GLU A 24 13.75 1.57 -14.93
C GLU A 24 12.56 2.45 -15.33
N ASP A 25 11.75 1.97 -16.28
CA ASP A 25 10.52 2.65 -16.67
C ASP A 25 9.53 2.79 -15.52
N THR A 26 9.37 1.74 -14.71
CA THR A 26 8.48 1.76 -13.54
C THR A 26 8.95 2.76 -12.51
N ILE A 27 10.26 2.80 -12.21
CA ILE A 27 10.84 3.75 -11.28
C ILE A 27 10.67 5.18 -11.81
N SER A 28 11.01 5.43 -13.07
CA SER A 28 10.87 6.75 -13.70
C SER A 28 9.42 7.26 -13.66
N ASN A 29 8.46 6.40 -14.01
CA ASN A 29 7.04 6.73 -13.97
C ASN A 29 6.55 6.98 -12.53
N SER A 30 7.02 6.19 -11.56
CA SER A 30 6.70 6.39 -10.16
C SER A 30 7.21 7.73 -9.63
N VAL A 31 8.42 8.14 -10.02
CA VAL A 31 8.99 9.46 -9.66
C VAL A 31 8.17 10.60 -10.26
N LYS A 32 7.72 10.46 -11.52
CA LYS A 32 6.83 11.46 -12.14
C LYS A 32 5.47 11.54 -11.43
N ALA A 33 4.86 10.40 -11.16
CA ALA A 33 3.59 10.31 -10.46
C ALA A 33 3.68 10.87 -9.03
N GLN A 34 4.78 10.61 -8.34
CA GLN A 34 5.03 11.09 -6.98
C GLN A 34 5.00 12.61 -6.88
N LYS A 35 5.50 13.34 -7.88
CA LYS A 35 5.47 14.81 -7.89
C LYS A 35 4.02 15.33 -7.89
N ASN A 36 3.16 14.75 -8.72
CA ASN A 36 1.74 15.11 -8.77
C ASN A 36 1.03 14.72 -7.45
N TRP A 37 1.31 13.51 -6.94
CA TRP A 37 0.80 13.04 -5.67
C TRP A 37 1.18 13.96 -4.50
N ALA A 38 2.44 14.38 -4.45
CA ALA A 38 2.95 15.27 -3.42
C ALA A 38 2.31 16.66 -3.43
N ALA A 39 1.85 17.13 -4.59
CA ALA A 39 1.18 18.42 -4.75
C ALA A 39 -0.28 18.41 -4.23
N LEU A 40 -0.92 17.23 -4.12
CA LEU A 40 -2.26 17.09 -3.61
C LEU A 40 -2.33 17.41 -2.10
N LYS A 41 -3.43 18.01 -1.67
CA LYS A 41 -3.73 18.16 -0.24
C LYS A 41 -3.91 16.79 0.42
N VAL A 42 -3.63 16.69 1.71
CA VAL A 42 -3.79 15.42 2.45
C VAL A 42 -5.20 14.86 2.29
N LYS A 43 -6.23 15.70 2.38
CA LYS A 43 -7.63 15.30 2.19
C LYS A 43 -7.88 14.65 0.82
N GLU A 44 -7.35 15.22 -0.25
CA GLU A 44 -7.50 14.67 -1.62
C GLU A 44 -6.83 13.29 -1.73
N ARG A 45 -5.65 13.13 -1.12
CA ARG A 45 -4.96 11.83 -1.07
C ARG A 45 -5.76 10.79 -0.27
N VAL A 46 -6.36 11.21 0.84
CA VAL A 46 -7.23 10.33 1.66
C VAL A 46 -8.43 9.83 0.84
N GLU A 47 -9.10 10.71 0.08
CA GLU A 47 -10.24 10.30 -0.74
C GLU A 47 -9.85 9.32 -1.87
N ILE A 48 -8.68 9.50 -2.47
CA ILE A 48 -8.16 8.57 -3.48
C ILE A 48 -7.86 7.20 -2.84
N LEU A 49 -7.23 7.20 -1.66
CA LEU A 49 -6.88 5.96 -0.96
C LEU A 49 -8.10 5.21 -0.44
N LYS A 50 -9.17 5.91 -0.01
CA LYS A 50 -10.45 5.26 0.33
C LYS A 50 -11.01 4.48 -0.86
N LYS A 51 -11.05 5.10 -2.03
CA LYS A 51 -11.49 4.41 -3.27
C LYS A 51 -10.62 3.20 -3.60
N PHE A 52 -9.31 3.29 -3.39
CA PHE A 52 -8.40 2.16 -3.56
C PHE A 52 -8.73 1.01 -2.58
N VAL A 53 -8.98 1.33 -1.31
CA VAL A 53 -9.37 0.33 -0.30
C VAL A 53 -10.67 -0.36 -0.70
N ASP A 54 -11.68 0.41 -1.10
CA ASP A 54 -12.97 -0.12 -1.53
C ASP A 54 -12.84 -1.02 -2.77
N ASP A 55 -12.06 -0.60 -3.78
CA ASP A 55 -11.78 -1.39 -4.99
C ASP A 55 -11.05 -2.70 -4.68
N LEU A 56 -10.07 -2.65 -3.78
CA LEU A 56 -9.35 -3.84 -3.35
C LEU A 56 -10.28 -4.83 -2.64
N LEU A 57 -11.12 -4.34 -1.72
CA LEU A 57 -12.07 -5.16 -0.98
C LEU A 57 -13.19 -5.72 -1.87
N SER A 58 -13.56 -5.05 -2.95
CA SER A 58 -14.53 -5.57 -3.91
C SER A 58 -14.07 -6.87 -4.57
N ARG A 59 -12.77 -7.15 -4.53
CA ARG A 59 -12.12 -8.39 -5.05
C ARG A 59 -11.79 -9.39 -3.94
N GLU A 60 -12.43 -9.30 -2.78
CA GLU A 60 -12.12 -10.10 -1.59
C GLU A 60 -12.05 -11.61 -1.90
N ASN A 61 -13.05 -12.17 -2.58
CA ASN A 61 -13.08 -13.60 -2.87
C ASN A 61 -11.91 -14.05 -3.74
N GLN A 62 -11.55 -13.26 -4.74
CA GLN A 62 -10.38 -13.54 -5.58
C GLN A 62 -9.09 -13.51 -4.77
N ILE A 63 -8.93 -12.52 -3.91
CA ILE A 63 -7.73 -12.37 -3.08
C ILE A 63 -7.61 -13.51 -2.07
N ILE A 64 -8.71 -13.93 -1.45
CA ILE A 64 -8.75 -15.07 -0.53
C ILE A 64 -8.29 -16.35 -1.22
N GLU A 65 -8.78 -16.60 -2.44
CA GLU A 65 -8.34 -17.75 -3.24
C GLU A 65 -6.86 -17.68 -3.58
N GLU A 66 -6.36 -16.51 -4.02
CA GLU A 66 -4.95 -16.28 -4.32
C GLU A 66 -4.04 -16.54 -3.10
N ILE A 67 -4.41 -16.05 -1.92
CA ILE A 67 -3.68 -16.30 -0.68
C ILE A 67 -3.60 -17.80 -0.41
N THR A 68 -4.73 -18.50 -0.50
CA THR A 68 -4.80 -19.95 -0.26
C THR A 68 -3.92 -20.71 -1.25
N ARG A 69 -3.99 -20.40 -2.54
CA ARG A 69 -3.21 -21.09 -3.57
C ARG A 69 -1.71 -20.78 -3.53
N GLN A 70 -1.34 -19.55 -3.20
CA GLN A 70 0.08 -19.16 -3.23
C GLN A 70 0.85 -19.52 -1.98
N ILE A 71 0.21 -19.45 -0.80
CA ILE A 71 0.90 -19.65 0.49
C ILE A 71 0.30 -20.77 1.36
N GLY A 72 -0.79 -21.42 0.92
CA GLY A 72 -1.39 -22.54 1.65
C GLY A 72 -2.20 -22.15 2.90
N ARG A 73 -2.54 -20.88 3.09
CA ARG A 73 -3.40 -20.48 4.21
C ARG A 73 -4.77 -21.12 4.02
N PRO A 74 -5.38 -21.76 5.06
CA PRO A 74 -6.73 -22.27 4.96
C PRO A 74 -7.71 -21.19 4.52
N ILE A 75 -8.57 -21.51 3.54
CA ILE A 75 -9.50 -20.55 2.93
C ILE A 75 -10.40 -19.87 3.97
N SER A 76 -10.80 -20.61 5.00
CA SER A 76 -11.59 -20.10 6.13
C SER A 76 -10.86 -19.03 6.97
N GLN A 77 -9.54 -18.98 6.90
CA GLN A 77 -8.70 -18.03 7.63
C GLN A 77 -8.17 -16.90 6.75
N ALA A 78 -8.19 -17.06 5.42
CA ALA A 78 -7.61 -16.08 4.49
C ALA A 78 -8.33 -14.73 4.52
N SER A 79 -9.63 -14.70 4.82
CA SER A 79 -10.40 -13.43 4.97
C SER A 79 -9.89 -12.53 6.11
N SER A 80 -9.23 -13.10 7.12
CA SER A 80 -8.68 -12.30 8.23
C SER A 80 -7.60 -11.32 7.77
N GLU A 81 -6.92 -11.64 6.68
CA GLU A 81 -5.90 -10.80 6.06
C GLU A 81 -6.49 -9.48 5.56
N LEU A 82 -7.60 -9.55 4.84
CA LEU A 82 -8.29 -8.37 4.31
C LEU A 82 -9.01 -7.58 5.39
N LYS A 83 -9.54 -8.25 6.42
CA LYS A 83 -10.10 -7.57 7.58
C LYS A 83 -9.05 -6.72 8.30
N GLY A 84 -7.88 -7.30 8.55
CA GLY A 84 -6.78 -6.58 9.17
C GLY A 84 -6.22 -5.46 8.29
N PHE A 85 -6.12 -5.67 6.97
CA PHE A 85 -5.76 -4.62 6.02
C PHE A 85 -6.75 -3.44 6.10
N LYS A 86 -8.07 -3.73 6.03
CA LYS A 86 -9.12 -2.71 6.11
C LYS A 86 -9.05 -1.91 7.40
N GLU A 87 -8.96 -2.60 8.52
CA GLU A 87 -8.90 -1.96 9.85
C GLU A 87 -7.73 -0.97 9.94
N ARG A 88 -6.54 -1.39 9.50
CA ARG A 88 -5.36 -0.51 9.48
C ARG A 88 -5.50 0.64 8.51
N ALA A 89 -5.96 0.38 7.28
CA ALA A 89 -6.15 1.41 6.27
C ALA A 89 -7.15 2.47 6.76
N ASP A 90 -8.31 2.05 7.26
CA ASP A 90 -9.33 2.96 7.79
C ASP A 90 -8.79 3.80 8.95
N TYR A 91 -8.05 3.19 9.87
CA TYR A 91 -7.44 3.92 10.98
C TYR A 91 -6.43 4.96 10.48
N MET A 92 -5.48 4.56 9.62
CA MET A 92 -4.46 5.47 9.09
C MET A 92 -5.08 6.63 8.29
N LEU A 93 -6.10 6.34 7.48
CA LEU A 93 -6.83 7.36 6.72
C LEU A 93 -7.59 8.31 7.64
N SER A 94 -8.18 7.81 8.74
CA SER A 94 -8.93 8.63 9.68
C SER A 94 -8.07 9.66 10.42
N ILE A 95 -6.82 9.33 10.70
CA ILE A 95 -5.90 10.20 11.44
C ILE A 95 -5.02 11.06 10.52
N ALA A 96 -4.97 10.78 9.21
CA ALA A 96 -3.99 11.35 8.29
C ALA A 96 -4.01 12.89 8.28
N GLU A 97 -5.18 13.52 8.13
CA GLU A 97 -5.27 14.98 8.08
C GLU A 97 -4.74 15.63 9.34
N LYS A 98 -5.12 15.10 10.51
CA LYS A 98 -4.65 15.61 11.81
C LYS A 98 -3.14 15.40 12.00
N LYS A 99 -2.64 14.20 11.67
CA LYS A 99 -1.24 13.84 11.92
C LYS A 99 -0.26 14.45 10.93
N LEU A 100 -0.71 14.78 9.71
CA LEU A 100 0.10 15.42 8.67
C LEU A 100 -0.11 16.92 8.57
N SER A 101 -0.92 17.52 9.45
CA SER A 101 -1.12 18.96 9.51
C SER A 101 0.18 19.69 9.93
N ILE A 102 0.24 20.97 9.55
CA ILE A 102 1.32 21.86 9.97
C ILE A 102 1.23 22.08 11.49
N ILE A 103 2.34 21.99 12.16
CA ILE A 103 2.49 22.33 13.58
C ILE A 103 3.07 23.73 13.66
N ASN A 104 2.25 24.71 14.05
CA ASN A 104 2.73 26.06 14.28
C ASN A 104 3.47 26.12 15.61
N LEU A 105 4.62 26.76 15.59
CA LEU A 105 5.45 27.04 16.77
C LEU A 105 5.26 28.51 17.19
N PRO A 106 5.64 28.89 18.41
CA PRO A 106 5.56 30.28 18.85
C PRO A 106 6.30 31.22 17.89
N GLU A 107 5.66 32.33 17.56
CA GLU A 107 6.27 33.38 16.73
C GLU A 107 7.44 34.03 17.49
N LYS A 108 8.51 34.34 16.79
CA LYS A 108 9.67 35.01 17.36
C LYS A 108 10.14 36.12 16.41
N GLN A 109 10.13 37.37 16.89
CA GLN A 109 10.69 38.54 16.16
C GLN A 109 10.25 38.65 14.70
N ASN A 110 8.97 38.60 14.40
CA ASN A 110 8.40 38.68 13.06
C ASN A 110 8.65 37.44 12.17
N PHE A 111 9.17 36.36 12.72
CA PHE A 111 9.32 35.06 12.02
C PHE A 111 8.18 34.13 12.39
N LYS A 112 7.54 33.54 11.34
CA LYS A 112 6.60 32.44 11.51
C LYS A 112 7.37 31.13 11.52
N ASN A 113 7.31 30.42 12.65
CA ASN A 113 7.98 29.14 12.83
C ASN A 113 6.94 28.03 12.74
N TYR A 114 7.21 27.00 11.96
CA TYR A 114 6.34 25.84 11.85
C TYR A 114 7.11 24.58 11.45
N ILE A 115 6.53 23.43 11.78
CA ILE A 115 7.00 22.12 11.32
C ILE A 115 6.00 21.63 10.28
N LYS A 116 6.46 21.34 9.07
CA LYS A 116 5.67 20.78 7.98
C LYS A 116 6.21 19.39 7.63
N ARG A 117 5.32 18.38 7.61
CA ARG A 117 5.65 17.06 7.09
C ARG A 117 5.49 17.07 5.59
N ILE A 118 6.51 16.64 4.86
CA ILE A 118 6.51 16.54 3.41
C ILE A 118 6.66 15.09 2.98
N PRO A 119 6.10 14.69 1.80
CA PRO A 119 6.34 13.38 1.23
C PRO A 119 7.84 13.12 1.03
N ILE A 120 8.30 11.93 1.40
CA ILE A 120 9.71 11.52 1.31
C ILE A 120 10.12 11.05 -0.11
N GLY A 121 9.15 10.82 -0.98
CA GLY A 121 9.40 10.33 -2.34
C GLY A 121 8.68 9.00 -2.62
N VAL A 122 9.23 8.26 -3.58
CA VAL A 122 8.75 6.91 -3.92
C VAL A 122 9.28 5.91 -2.90
N SER A 123 8.42 5.03 -2.42
CA SER A 123 8.78 3.97 -1.48
C SER A 123 8.46 2.62 -2.08
N LEU A 124 9.36 1.66 -1.93
CA LEU A 124 9.12 0.26 -2.23
C LEU A 124 8.71 -0.46 -0.95
N VAL A 125 7.55 -1.09 -0.96
CA VAL A 125 7.07 -1.93 0.14
C VAL A 125 7.26 -3.40 -0.24
N ILE A 126 7.99 -4.15 0.59
CA ILE A 126 8.18 -5.59 0.44
C ILE A 126 7.53 -6.26 1.65
N ALA A 127 6.27 -6.65 1.46
CA ALA A 127 5.52 -7.32 2.51
C ALA A 127 5.96 -8.79 2.68
N PRO A 128 5.88 -9.36 3.90
CA PRO A 128 6.17 -10.75 4.12
C PRO A 128 5.12 -11.65 3.47
N TRP A 129 5.54 -12.84 3.05
CA TRP A 129 4.68 -13.78 2.34
C TRP A 129 3.45 -14.23 3.16
N ASN A 130 3.58 -14.29 4.48
CA ASN A 130 2.54 -14.81 5.37
C ASN A 130 1.44 -13.79 5.75
N TYR A 131 1.72 -12.48 5.62
CA TYR A 131 0.76 -11.40 5.86
C TYR A 131 0.92 -10.27 4.82
N PRO A 132 0.74 -10.56 3.52
CA PRO A 132 1.11 -9.63 2.44
C PRO A 132 0.29 -8.35 2.41
N TYR A 133 -1.00 -8.41 2.73
CA TYR A 133 -1.89 -7.25 2.72
C TYR A 133 -1.84 -6.46 4.03
N LEU A 134 -2.00 -7.16 5.16
CA LEU A 134 -2.03 -6.55 6.49
C LEU A 134 -0.77 -5.73 6.80
N THR A 135 0.39 -6.15 6.33
CA THR A 135 1.67 -5.51 6.63
C THR A 135 2.11 -4.50 5.58
N SER A 136 1.39 -4.37 4.46
CA SER A 136 1.67 -3.38 3.41
C SER A 136 1.06 -1.99 3.70
N VAL A 137 0.29 -1.85 4.79
CA VAL A 137 -0.38 -0.60 5.23
C VAL A 137 0.34 0.05 6.38
#